data_cdcc3621960a440f4a901582122a9f82
#
_entry.id   cdcc3621960a440f4a901582122a9f82
#
_cell.length_a   1.000
_cell.length_b   1.000
_cell.length_c   1.000
_cell.angle_alpha   90.00
_cell.angle_beta   90.00
_cell.angle_gamma   90.00
#
_symmetry.space_group_name_H-M   'P 1'
#
loop_
_entity.id
_entity.type
_entity.pdbx_description
1 polymer ?
#
loop_
_entity_poly.entity_id
_entity_poly.type
_entity_poly.pdbx_seq_one_letter_code
_entity_poly.pdbx_strand_id
1 'polypeptide(L)'
;MENITIQDILEATDGTLLCGDPSMKIDHLSTNSMEIGPNTLFVPIIGERVDAHIFIPNALKEGGACLTQEHTEASGNAPYIKVPDTLTAMQQIAAYYRNKMSLPIIGVTGSVGKTTTREMIAHVLKGKYKVFETIGNQNSQVGVPLTLDHLTSEDEIGVLEMGMSEKGQITTLGNI
;
A
#
# COMPACT_ATOMS: atom_id res chain seq x y z
N MET A 1 -0.96 7.01 -5.52
CA MET A 1 -0.58 7.97 -4.40
C MET A 1 -0.26 9.35 -4.99
N GLU A 2 -0.54 10.43 -4.28
CA GLU A 2 -0.24 11.81 -4.71
C GLU A 2 0.97 12.36 -3.95
N ASN A 3 1.97 12.91 -4.69
CA ASN A 3 3.12 13.60 -4.12
C ASN A 3 3.94 12.77 -3.12
N ILE A 4 4.16 11.50 -3.42
CA ILE A 4 5.06 10.60 -2.68
C ILE A 4 6.34 10.39 -3.49
N THR A 5 7.47 10.45 -2.81
CA THR A 5 8.80 10.19 -3.37
C THR A 5 9.45 8.99 -2.70
N ILE A 6 10.52 8.48 -3.28
CA ILE A 6 11.37 7.46 -2.63
C ILE A 6 11.89 7.95 -1.28
N GLN A 7 12.21 9.24 -1.13
CA GLN A 7 12.61 9.82 0.15
C GLN A 7 11.51 9.68 1.22
N ASP A 8 10.24 9.93 0.86
CA ASP A 8 9.09 9.73 1.76
C ASP A 8 8.96 8.24 2.19
N ILE A 9 9.23 7.32 1.25
CA ILE A 9 9.19 5.88 1.52
C ILE A 9 10.30 5.47 2.50
N LEU A 10 11.50 6.01 2.34
CA LEU A 10 12.61 5.78 3.28
C LEU A 10 12.25 6.28 4.69
N GLU A 11 11.67 7.47 4.80
CA GLU A 11 11.22 8.04 6.08
C GLU A 11 10.10 7.21 6.72
N ALA A 12 9.14 6.73 5.91
CA ALA A 12 8.01 5.94 6.39
C ALA A 12 8.42 4.55 6.91
N THR A 13 9.50 3.97 6.36
CA THR A 13 9.86 2.56 6.60
C THR A 13 11.17 2.38 7.37
N ASP A 14 11.90 3.45 7.68
CA ASP A 14 13.31 3.40 8.13
C ASP A 14 14.19 2.54 7.20
N GLY A 15 13.83 2.49 5.91
CA GLY A 15 14.50 1.70 4.89
C GLY A 15 15.85 2.28 4.48
N THR A 16 16.66 1.45 3.84
CA THR A 16 17.96 1.86 3.28
C THR A 16 17.90 1.84 1.76
N LEU A 17 18.19 2.96 1.11
CA LEU A 17 18.33 3.03 -0.34
C LEU A 17 19.63 2.34 -0.77
N LEU A 18 19.50 1.26 -1.52
CA LEU A 18 20.66 0.51 -2.08
C LEU A 18 21.18 1.15 -3.35
N CYS A 19 20.29 1.65 -4.21
CA CYS A 19 20.63 2.43 -5.41
C CYS A 19 19.41 3.22 -5.90
N GLY A 20 19.60 4.09 -6.90
CA GLY A 20 18.56 4.89 -7.53
C GLY A 20 18.44 6.31 -6.96
N ASP A 21 17.45 7.05 -7.47
CA ASP A 21 17.22 8.45 -7.12
C ASP A 21 16.15 8.59 -6.01
N PRO A 22 16.48 9.15 -4.83
CA PRO A 22 15.51 9.35 -3.76
C PRO A 22 14.43 10.38 -4.11
N SER A 23 14.62 11.22 -5.13
CA SER A 23 13.63 12.20 -5.58
C SER A 23 12.60 11.63 -6.57
N MET A 24 12.75 10.39 -7.02
CA MET A 24 11.81 9.73 -7.93
C MET A 24 10.43 9.68 -7.28
N LYS A 25 9.41 10.10 -8.05
CA LYS A 25 8.00 10.04 -7.61
C LYS A 25 7.47 8.63 -7.72
N ILE A 26 6.61 8.27 -6.78
CA ILE A 26 5.86 7.02 -6.77
C ILE A 26 4.37 7.35 -6.78
N ASP A 27 3.69 6.89 -7.82
CA ASP A 27 2.26 7.13 -8.02
C ASP A 27 1.44 5.92 -7.54
N HIS A 28 2.02 4.69 -7.60
CA HIS A 28 1.31 3.45 -7.28
C HIS A 28 2.18 2.44 -6.53
N LEU A 29 1.50 1.62 -5.69
CA LEU A 29 2.03 0.40 -5.11
C LEU A 29 1.51 -0.81 -5.90
N SER A 30 2.34 -1.83 -6.13
CA SER A 30 1.85 -3.11 -6.64
C SER A 30 2.60 -4.29 -6.02
N THR A 31 1.88 -5.37 -5.75
CA THR A 31 2.43 -6.67 -5.38
C THR A 31 2.49 -7.63 -6.58
N ASN A 32 2.00 -7.18 -7.75
CA ASN A 32 1.99 -7.95 -8.98
C ASN A 32 3.09 -7.42 -9.94
N SER A 33 4.12 -8.22 -10.17
CA SER A 33 5.24 -7.85 -11.06
C SER A 33 4.85 -7.64 -12.53
N MET A 34 3.64 -8.05 -12.93
CA MET A 34 3.11 -7.84 -14.28
C MET A 34 2.40 -6.49 -14.46
N GLU A 35 2.17 -5.76 -13.37
CA GLU A 35 1.50 -4.46 -13.35
C GLU A 35 2.46 -3.31 -13.04
N ILE A 36 3.76 -3.56 -13.11
CA ILE A 36 4.79 -2.56 -12.86
C ILE A 36 4.98 -1.70 -14.10
N GLY A 37 5.03 -0.40 -13.87
CA GLY A 37 5.35 0.62 -14.86
C GLY A 37 6.20 1.73 -14.22
N PRO A 38 6.49 2.79 -14.97
CA PRO A 38 7.15 3.98 -14.43
C PRO A 38 6.41 4.50 -13.19
N ASN A 39 7.16 4.95 -12.17
CA ASN A 39 6.61 5.47 -10.91
C ASN A 39 5.80 4.46 -10.07
N THR A 40 5.93 3.16 -10.33
CA THR A 40 5.31 2.11 -9.52
C THR A 40 6.34 1.51 -8.56
N LEU A 41 6.00 1.38 -7.28
CA LEU A 41 6.79 0.65 -6.29
C LEU A 41 6.33 -0.81 -6.25
N PHE A 42 7.18 -1.71 -6.66
CA PHE A 42 6.97 -3.15 -6.49
C PHE A 42 7.27 -3.57 -5.06
N VAL A 43 6.29 -4.21 -4.43
CA VAL A 43 6.40 -4.76 -3.08
C VAL A 43 6.33 -6.29 -3.17
N PRO A 44 7.47 -6.98 -3.19
CA PRO A 44 7.48 -8.44 -3.22
C PRO A 44 7.02 -9.00 -1.87
N ILE A 45 5.96 -9.79 -1.88
CA ILE A 45 5.43 -10.45 -0.70
C ILE A 45 5.90 -11.91 -0.69
N ILE A 46 6.37 -12.37 0.47
CA ILE A 46 6.68 -13.79 0.68
C ILE A 46 5.34 -14.50 0.95
N GLY A 47 4.89 -15.25 -0.04
CA GLY A 47 3.67 -16.05 0.05
C GLY A 47 3.96 -17.49 0.47
N GLU A 48 2.93 -18.26 0.78
CA GLU A 48 3.04 -19.67 1.18
C GLU A 48 3.68 -20.57 0.10
N ARG A 49 3.53 -20.23 -1.18
CA ARG A 49 3.97 -21.06 -2.32
C ARG A 49 5.10 -20.43 -3.13
N VAL A 50 5.18 -19.13 -3.15
CA VAL A 50 6.12 -18.38 -3.98
C VAL A 50 6.61 -17.17 -3.20
N ASP A 51 7.91 -16.96 -3.22
CA ASP A 51 8.54 -15.73 -2.81
C ASP A 51 8.61 -14.78 -4.00
N ALA A 52 7.90 -13.67 -3.92
CA ALA A 52 7.83 -12.71 -5.01
C ALA A 52 9.14 -11.94 -5.28
N HIS A 53 10.17 -12.07 -4.43
CA HIS A 53 11.49 -11.46 -4.66
C HIS A 53 12.13 -11.97 -5.96
N ILE A 54 11.79 -13.18 -6.44
CA ILE A 54 12.25 -13.71 -7.72
C ILE A 54 11.82 -12.84 -8.93
N PHE A 55 10.77 -12.02 -8.78
CA PHE A 55 10.25 -11.17 -9.85
C PHE A 55 10.84 -9.75 -9.86
N ILE A 56 11.69 -9.39 -8.89
CA ILE A 56 12.33 -8.08 -8.81
C ILE A 56 13.06 -7.70 -10.10
N PRO A 57 13.87 -8.59 -10.75
CA PRO A 57 14.53 -8.23 -11.99
C PRO A 57 13.59 -7.82 -13.12
N ASN A 58 12.37 -8.39 -13.14
CA ASN A 58 11.34 -8.01 -14.11
C ASN A 58 10.76 -6.63 -13.80
N ALA A 59 10.41 -6.39 -12.54
CA ALA A 59 9.87 -5.10 -12.09
C ALA A 59 10.82 -3.93 -12.39
N LEU A 60 12.11 -4.10 -12.14
CA LEU A 60 13.12 -3.07 -12.41
C LEU A 60 13.32 -2.77 -13.91
N LYS A 61 13.12 -3.77 -14.79
CA LYS A 61 13.18 -3.56 -16.25
C LYS A 61 12.07 -2.66 -16.78
N GLU A 62 10.91 -2.72 -16.15
CA GLU A 62 9.75 -1.92 -16.53
C GLU A 62 9.82 -0.46 -15.99
N GLY A 63 10.93 -0.09 -15.36
CA GLY A 63 11.19 1.26 -14.87
C GLY A 63 10.56 1.60 -13.52
N GLY A 64 10.10 0.60 -12.78
CA GLY A 64 9.60 0.76 -11.43
C GLY A 64 10.71 0.83 -10.38
N ALA A 65 10.31 1.20 -9.14
CA ALA A 65 11.12 1.03 -7.94
C ALA A 65 10.79 -0.31 -7.25
N CYS A 66 11.60 -0.74 -6.30
CA CYS A 66 11.41 -2.03 -5.65
C CYS A 66 11.78 -2.00 -4.16
N LEU A 67 10.97 -2.66 -3.32
CA LEU A 67 11.39 -3.05 -1.98
C LEU A 67 12.10 -4.41 -1.99
N THR A 68 12.90 -4.67 -0.98
CA THR A 68 13.45 -6.01 -0.69
C THR A 68 13.70 -6.18 0.80
N GLN A 69 13.51 -7.39 1.29
CA GLN A 69 13.96 -7.79 2.63
C GLN A 69 15.17 -8.76 2.58
N GLU A 70 15.56 -9.20 1.39
CA GLU A 70 16.61 -10.19 1.20
C GLU A 70 17.93 -9.58 0.73
N HIS A 71 17.89 -8.72 -0.30
CA HIS A 71 19.09 -8.18 -0.90
C HIS A 71 19.71 -7.08 -0.03
N THR A 72 21.03 -7.05 0.03
CA THR A 72 21.82 -6.04 0.76
C THR A 72 22.61 -5.12 -0.17
N GLU A 73 22.71 -5.49 -1.46
CA GLU A 73 23.41 -4.74 -2.50
C GLU A 73 22.56 -4.72 -3.77
N ALA A 74 22.61 -3.63 -4.47
CA ALA A 74 21.98 -3.47 -5.77
C ALA A 74 22.81 -2.52 -6.64
N SER A 75 22.64 -2.60 -7.95
CA SER A 75 23.28 -1.71 -8.91
C SER A 75 22.28 -1.31 -9.99
N GLY A 76 22.41 -0.10 -10.49
CA GLY A 76 21.53 0.45 -11.52
C GLY A 76 20.94 1.79 -11.13
N ASN A 77 20.03 2.30 -11.97
CA ASN A 77 19.40 3.61 -11.79
C ASN A 77 18.00 3.52 -11.16
N ALA A 78 17.36 2.35 -11.18
CA ALA A 78 16.05 2.15 -10.58
C ALA A 78 16.17 2.11 -9.05
N PRO A 79 15.29 2.82 -8.29
CA PRO A 79 15.34 2.81 -6.84
C PRO A 79 15.08 1.42 -6.27
N TYR A 80 15.99 1.00 -5.40
CA TYR A 80 15.96 -0.29 -4.74
C TYR A 80 16.16 -0.10 -3.24
N ILE A 81 15.16 -0.47 -2.46
CA ILE A 81 15.08 -0.12 -1.04
C ILE A 81 15.09 -1.39 -0.20
N LYS A 82 16.04 -1.50 0.70
CA LYS A 82 16.11 -2.55 1.73
C LYS A 82 15.23 -2.17 2.92
N VAL A 83 14.37 -3.11 3.31
CA VAL A 83 13.53 -3.02 4.51
C VAL A 83 13.62 -4.32 5.32
N PRO A 84 13.28 -4.33 6.62
CA PRO A 84 13.26 -5.55 7.43
C PRO A 84 12.21 -6.57 6.99
N ASP A 85 11.02 -6.09 6.60
CA ASP A 85 9.88 -6.89 6.13
C ASP A 85 9.06 -6.10 5.14
N THR A 86 8.81 -6.64 3.95
CA THR A 86 8.17 -5.91 2.85
C THR A 86 6.68 -5.69 3.07
N LEU A 87 5.98 -6.60 3.76
CA LEU A 87 4.57 -6.42 4.10
C LEU A 87 4.40 -5.30 5.13
N THR A 88 5.20 -5.31 6.18
CA THR A 88 5.19 -4.25 7.20
C THR A 88 5.55 -2.90 6.57
N ALA A 89 6.55 -2.85 5.71
CA ALA A 89 6.93 -1.63 5.00
C ALA A 89 5.78 -1.09 4.13
N MET A 90 5.07 -1.95 3.41
CA MET A 90 3.89 -1.58 2.63
C MET A 90 2.79 -0.94 3.50
N GLN A 91 2.54 -1.50 4.68
CA GLN A 91 1.58 -0.97 5.65
C GLN A 91 2.03 0.40 6.20
N GLN A 92 3.31 0.55 6.52
CA GLN A 92 3.90 1.82 6.96
C GLN A 92 3.80 2.91 5.89
N ILE A 93 4.07 2.58 4.61
CA ILE A 93 3.91 3.49 3.48
C ILE A 93 2.44 3.94 3.36
N ALA A 94 1.50 3.01 3.43
CA ALA A 94 0.07 3.32 3.36
C ALA A 94 -0.39 4.20 4.52
N ALA A 95 0.06 3.92 5.77
CA ALA A 95 -0.21 4.74 6.94
C ALA A 95 0.37 6.15 6.80
N TYR A 96 1.61 6.27 6.33
CA TYR A 96 2.27 7.55 6.08
C TYR A 96 1.48 8.37 5.06
N TYR A 97 1.11 7.76 3.93
CA TYR A 97 0.32 8.40 2.88
C TYR A 97 -1.06 8.85 3.39
N ARG A 98 -1.80 7.97 4.05
CA ARG A 98 -3.12 8.27 4.62
C ARG A 98 -3.04 9.42 5.63
N ASN A 99 -1.99 9.49 6.45
CA ASN A 99 -1.82 10.57 7.42
C ASN A 99 -1.58 11.93 6.76
N LYS A 100 -1.00 11.98 5.55
CA LYS A 100 -0.89 13.21 4.75
C LYS A 100 -2.25 13.72 4.27
N MET A 101 -3.24 12.86 4.07
CA MET A 101 -4.54 13.22 3.48
C MET A 101 -5.54 13.84 4.48
N SER A 102 -5.32 13.72 5.78
CA SER A 102 -6.10 14.39 6.85
C SER A 102 -7.63 14.23 6.77
N LEU A 103 -8.14 13.12 6.17
CA LEU A 103 -9.57 12.83 6.10
C LEU A 103 -9.97 11.78 7.15
N PRO A 104 -11.21 11.81 7.67
CA PRO A 104 -11.71 10.78 8.57
C PRO A 104 -11.94 9.47 7.81
N ILE A 105 -11.57 8.36 8.42
CA ILE A 105 -11.81 7.01 7.87
C ILE A 105 -12.67 6.21 8.86
N ILE A 106 -13.72 5.61 8.34
CA ILE A 106 -14.61 4.68 9.05
C ILE A 106 -14.18 3.26 8.70
N GLY A 107 -13.66 2.51 9.68
CA GLY A 107 -13.34 1.09 9.53
C GLY A 107 -14.56 0.22 9.84
N VAL A 108 -14.89 -0.72 8.94
CA VAL A 108 -15.99 -1.68 9.11
C VAL A 108 -15.42 -3.08 9.23
N THR A 109 -15.63 -3.72 10.37
CA THR A 109 -15.22 -5.11 10.61
C THR A 109 -16.37 -5.93 11.21
N GLY A 110 -16.21 -7.25 11.26
CA GLY A 110 -17.20 -8.19 11.80
C GLY A 110 -17.11 -9.57 11.13
N SER A 111 -17.75 -10.55 11.73
CA SER A 111 -17.77 -11.92 11.19
C SER A 111 -18.62 -12.05 9.92
N VAL A 112 -19.72 -11.29 9.84
CA VAL A 112 -20.66 -11.26 8.71
C VAL A 112 -21.12 -9.82 8.44
N GLY A 113 -21.60 -9.54 7.23
CA GLY A 113 -22.26 -8.28 6.88
C GLY A 113 -21.32 -7.08 6.68
N LYS A 114 -19.99 -7.25 6.70
CA LYS A 114 -19.02 -6.17 6.52
C LYS A 114 -19.28 -5.38 5.23
N THR A 115 -19.32 -6.06 4.11
CA THR A 115 -19.49 -5.44 2.78
C THR A 115 -20.81 -4.70 2.66
N THR A 116 -21.91 -5.32 3.07
CA THR A 116 -23.24 -4.67 3.06
C THR A 116 -23.25 -3.43 3.95
N THR A 117 -22.70 -3.51 5.17
CA THR A 117 -22.62 -2.37 6.10
C THR A 117 -21.78 -1.25 5.53
N ARG A 118 -20.61 -1.56 4.96
CA ARG A 118 -19.75 -0.58 4.28
C ARG A 118 -20.50 0.13 3.15
N GLU A 119 -21.16 -0.63 2.27
CA GLU A 119 -21.92 -0.08 1.16
C GLU A 119 -23.07 0.82 1.60
N MET A 120 -23.79 0.43 2.65
CA MET A 120 -24.87 1.26 3.21
C MET A 120 -24.34 2.57 3.78
N ILE A 121 -23.26 2.53 4.57
CA ILE A 121 -22.62 3.73 5.13
C ILE A 121 -22.15 4.64 4.00
N ALA A 122 -21.41 4.10 3.03
CA ALA A 122 -20.89 4.86 1.91
C ALA A 122 -22.02 5.47 1.07
N HIS A 123 -23.10 4.72 0.81
CA HIS A 123 -24.24 5.23 0.06
C HIS A 123 -24.90 6.45 0.74
N VAL A 124 -25.08 6.40 2.06
CA VAL A 124 -25.63 7.54 2.80
C VAL A 124 -24.69 8.74 2.77
N LEU A 125 -23.39 8.51 2.95
CA LEU A 125 -22.39 9.59 2.97
C LEU A 125 -22.22 10.26 1.59
N LYS A 126 -22.34 9.51 0.49
CA LYS A 126 -22.31 10.05 -0.88
C LYS A 126 -23.39 11.11 -1.17
N GLY A 127 -24.43 11.19 -0.35
CA GLY A 127 -25.40 12.29 -0.43
C GLY A 127 -24.82 13.67 -0.10
N LYS A 128 -23.64 13.73 0.54
CA LYS A 128 -23.02 14.99 0.97
C LYS A 128 -21.50 15.06 0.70
N TYR A 129 -20.79 13.94 0.69
CA TYR A 129 -19.33 13.87 0.66
C TYR A 129 -18.83 13.11 -0.57
N LYS A 130 -17.61 13.43 -1.03
CA LYS A 130 -16.85 12.57 -1.92
C LYS A 130 -16.27 11.42 -1.07
N VAL A 131 -16.80 10.22 -1.27
CA VAL A 131 -16.52 9.05 -0.41
C VAL A 131 -15.51 8.14 -1.08
N PHE A 132 -14.39 7.91 -0.40
CA PHE A 132 -13.42 6.88 -0.72
C PHE A 132 -13.86 5.53 -0.11
N GLU A 133 -13.73 4.44 -0.85
CA GLU A 133 -14.19 3.11 -0.41
C GLU A 133 -13.17 2.01 -0.68
N THR A 134 -13.29 0.89 0.07
CA THR A 134 -12.55 -0.34 -0.26
C THR A 134 -12.79 -0.77 -1.69
N ILE A 135 -11.72 -1.00 -2.42
CA ILE A 135 -11.77 -1.47 -3.82
C ILE A 135 -11.98 -2.99 -3.83
N GLY A 136 -13.07 -3.43 -4.44
CA GLY A 136 -13.40 -4.86 -4.54
C GLY A 136 -13.44 -5.54 -3.17
N ASN A 137 -12.59 -6.55 -2.96
CA ASN A 137 -12.44 -7.31 -1.72
C ASN A 137 -11.07 -7.07 -1.04
N GLN A 138 -10.43 -5.92 -1.28
CA GLN A 138 -9.13 -5.57 -0.71
C GLN A 138 -9.24 -5.17 0.78
N ASN A 139 -9.60 -6.11 1.62
CA ASN A 139 -9.87 -5.91 3.05
C ASN A 139 -8.85 -6.57 3.98
N SER A 140 -7.79 -7.18 3.43
CA SER A 140 -6.71 -7.87 4.15
C SER A 140 -5.53 -6.95 4.46
N GLN A 141 -4.51 -7.48 5.14
CA GLN A 141 -3.25 -6.77 5.44
C GLN A 141 -2.48 -6.30 4.19
N VAL A 142 -2.69 -6.95 3.05
CA VAL A 142 -2.17 -6.51 1.74
C VAL A 142 -3.20 -5.62 1.03
N GLY A 143 -4.48 -5.97 1.10
CA GLY A 143 -5.54 -5.30 0.36
C GLY A 143 -5.82 -3.87 0.83
N VAL A 144 -5.82 -3.62 2.15
CA VAL A 144 -6.05 -2.26 2.68
C VAL A 144 -4.98 -1.27 2.22
N PRO A 145 -3.67 -1.56 2.29
CA PRO A 145 -2.65 -0.72 1.68
C PRO A 145 -2.85 -0.46 0.18
N LEU A 146 -3.18 -1.49 -0.60
CA LEU A 146 -3.47 -1.34 -2.04
C LEU A 146 -4.72 -0.50 -2.31
N THR A 147 -5.73 -0.58 -1.46
CA THR A 147 -6.89 0.33 -1.54
C THR A 147 -6.46 1.77 -1.28
N LEU A 148 -5.70 2.02 -0.20
CA LEU A 148 -5.26 3.36 0.18
C LEU A 148 -4.34 4.02 -0.85
N ASP A 149 -3.66 3.25 -1.68
CA ASP A 149 -2.88 3.75 -2.83
C ASP A 149 -3.70 4.64 -3.77
N HIS A 150 -5.00 4.39 -3.88
CA HIS A 150 -5.94 5.13 -4.73
C HIS A 150 -6.61 6.32 -4.05
N LEU A 151 -6.33 6.57 -2.77
CA LEU A 151 -6.84 7.73 -2.06
C LEU A 151 -6.29 9.02 -2.68
N THR A 152 -7.16 10.04 -2.82
CA THR A 152 -6.80 11.31 -3.42
C THR A 152 -7.11 12.50 -2.50
N SER A 153 -6.52 13.64 -2.79
CA SER A 153 -6.78 14.89 -2.07
C SER A 153 -8.22 15.42 -2.26
N GLU A 154 -8.98 14.86 -3.21
CA GLU A 154 -10.37 15.21 -3.44
C GLU A 154 -11.34 14.44 -2.55
N ASP A 155 -10.90 13.32 -1.93
CA ASP A 155 -11.73 12.52 -1.06
C ASP A 155 -11.93 13.21 0.29
N GLU A 156 -13.18 13.21 0.79
CA GLU A 156 -13.55 13.93 2.01
C GLU A 156 -13.78 12.99 3.20
N ILE A 157 -14.09 11.73 2.94
CA ILE A 157 -14.28 10.70 3.96
C ILE A 157 -14.02 9.30 3.36
N GLY A 158 -13.38 8.42 4.14
CA GLY A 158 -13.16 7.03 3.76
C GLY A 158 -14.09 6.05 4.48
N VAL A 159 -14.51 4.97 3.80
CA VAL A 159 -15.21 3.83 4.40
C VAL A 159 -14.50 2.56 3.99
N LEU A 160 -13.73 1.98 4.90
CA LEU A 160 -12.89 0.82 4.62
C LEU A 160 -13.40 -0.44 5.30
N GLU A 161 -13.48 -1.51 4.53
CA GLU A 161 -13.71 -2.86 5.05
C GLU A 161 -12.40 -3.44 5.58
N MET A 162 -12.42 -4.02 6.78
CA MET A 162 -11.28 -4.65 7.44
C MET A 162 -11.61 -6.09 7.76
N GLY A 163 -10.94 -7.03 7.11
CA GLY A 163 -11.06 -8.47 7.34
C GLY A 163 -9.91 -9.00 8.18
N MET A 164 -10.16 -10.07 8.96
CA MET A 164 -9.13 -10.80 9.68
C MET A 164 -9.34 -12.30 9.56
N SER A 165 -8.25 -13.04 9.53
CA SER A 165 -8.19 -14.51 9.71
C SER A 165 -7.49 -14.89 11.02
N GLU A 166 -6.73 -13.97 11.62
CA GLU A 166 -5.93 -14.20 12.81
C GLU A 166 -6.09 -13.07 13.83
N LYS A 167 -5.86 -13.42 15.10
CA LYS A 167 -5.88 -12.47 16.20
C LYS A 167 -4.81 -11.38 16.01
N GLY A 168 -5.20 -10.12 16.23
CA GLY A 168 -4.31 -8.97 16.13
C GLY A 168 -4.35 -8.24 14.79
N GLN A 169 -4.78 -8.88 13.70
CA GLN A 169 -4.79 -8.27 12.36
C GLN A 169 -5.66 -7.00 12.28
N ILE A 170 -6.78 -6.93 13.02
CA ILE A 170 -7.60 -5.70 13.06
C ILE A 170 -6.85 -4.55 13.73
N THR A 171 -6.03 -4.84 14.74
CA THR A 171 -5.19 -3.80 15.36
C THR A 171 -4.16 -3.27 14.34
N THR A 172 -3.53 -4.16 13.58
CA THR A 172 -2.61 -3.78 12.49
C THR A 172 -3.31 -2.90 11.46
N LEU A 173 -4.48 -3.34 10.95
CA LEU A 173 -5.25 -2.59 9.96
C LEU A 173 -5.76 -1.25 10.49
N GLY A 174 -6.11 -1.17 11.78
CA GLY A 174 -6.55 0.07 12.42
C GLY A 174 -5.44 1.09 12.65
N ASN A 175 -4.17 0.66 12.56
CA ASN A 175 -3.00 1.53 12.68
C ASN A 175 -2.49 2.05 11.31
N ILE A 176 -3.01 1.49 10.21
CA ILE A 176 -2.80 2.00 8.86
C ILE A 176 -3.74 3.17 8.60
#